data_27c9ffc9926b78d750905aa1e62be498
#
_entry.id   27c9ffc9926b78d750905aa1e62be498
#
_cell.length_a   1.000
_cell.length_b   1.000
_cell.length_c   1.000
_cell.angle_alpha   90.00
_cell.angle_beta   90.00
_cell.angle_gamma   90.00
#
_symmetry.space_group_name_H-M   'P 1'
#
loop_
_entity.id
_entity.type
_entity.pdbx_description
1 polymer ?
#
loop_
_entity_poly.entity_id
_entity_poly.type
_entity_poly.pdbx_seq_one_letter_code
_entity_poly.pdbx_strand_id
1 'polypeptide(L)'
;DKFALANSASEVDTNFKAGKISLPMGMENGAPIGNDLANVKYFYDRGIRYITLTHGKDNPICDSSYDTLNTWQGLSPFGEEV
;
A
#
# COMPACT_ATOMS: atom_id res chain seq x y z
N ASP A 1 -24.70 -0.78 11.76
CA ASP A 1 -23.81 -1.20 10.72
C ASP A 1 -22.82 -2.24 11.16
N LYS A 2 -22.53 -3.18 10.26
CA LYS A 2 -21.59 -4.26 10.51
C LYS A 2 -20.15 -3.88 10.22
N PHE A 3 -19.91 -2.84 9.43
CA PHE A 3 -18.60 -2.49 8.92
C PHE A 3 -18.19 -1.10 9.38
N ALA A 4 -16.90 -0.90 9.56
CA ALA A 4 -16.32 0.39 9.87
C ALA A 4 -14.94 0.51 9.23
N LEU A 5 -14.62 1.67 8.70
CA LEU A 5 -13.26 1.94 8.22
C LEU A 5 -12.30 1.85 9.39
N ALA A 6 -11.08 1.38 9.11
CA ALA A 6 -10.00 1.34 10.08
C ALA A 6 -8.78 2.05 9.49
N ASN A 7 -8.38 3.15 10.11
CA ASN A 7 -7.24 3.95 9.69
C ASN A 7 -6.00 3.72 10.54
N SER A 8 -6.11 2.87 11.56
CA SER A 8 -5.01 2.51 12.46
C SER A 8 -5.27 1.16 13.11
N ALA A 9 -4.22 0.56 13.66
CA ALA A 9 -4.35 -0.69 14.39
C ALA A 9 -5.27 -0.54 15.60
N SER A 10 -5.19 0.59 16.31
CA SER A 10 -6.07 0.83 17.47
C SER A 10 -7.54 0.94 17.08
N GLU A 11 -7.83 1.45 15.90
CA GLU A 11 -9.21 1.48 15.39
C GLU A 11 -9.75 0.08 15.09
N VAL A 12 -8.88 -0.83 14.64
CA VAL A 12 -9.28 -2.23 14.45
C VAL A 12 -9.75 -2.83 15.78
N ASP A 13 -8.99 -2.61 16.85
CA ASP A 13 -9.37 -3.09 18.18
C ASP A 13 -10.68 -2.46 18.65
N THR A 14 -10.84 -1.17 18.46
CA THR A 14 -12.07 -0.45 18.82
C THR A 14 -13.27 -0.99 18.07
N ASN A 15 -13.12 -1.19 16.76
CA ASN A 15 -14.19 -1.75 15.93
C ASN A 15 -14.55 -3.17 16.37
N PHE A 16 -13.55 -3.98 16.66
CA PHE A 16 -13.77 -5.35 17.12
C PHE A 16 -14.57 -5.38 18.42
N LYS A 17 -14.20 -4.54 19.40
CA LYS A 17 -14.91 -4.43 20.66
C LYS A 17 -16.35 -3.94 20.47
N ALA A 18 -16.60 -3.17 19.44
CA ALA A 18 -17.95 -2.70 19.07
C ALA A 18 -18.72 -3.72 18.23
N GLY A 19 -18.16 -4.90 17.98
CA GLY A 19 -18.81 -5.94 17.17
C GLY A 19 -18.82 -5.63 15.68
N LYS A 20 -17.90 -4.80 15.19
CA LYS A 20 -17.83 -4.41 13.78
C LYS A 20 -16.68 -5.08 13.06
N ILE A 21 -16.84 -5.25 11.75
CA ILE A 21 -15.79 -5.72 10.86
C ILE A 21 -15.04 -4.52 10.34
N SER A 22 -13.72 -4.50 10.56
CA SER A 22 -12.86 -3.43 10.08
C SER A 22 -12.55 -3.55 8.59
N LEU A 23 -12.53 -2.42 7.92
CA LEU A 23 -12.18 -2.30 6.52
C LEU A 23 -11.02 -1.32 6.37
N PRO A 24 -9.77 -1.78 6.47
CA PRO A 24 -8.64 -0.95 6.11
C PRO A 24 -8.57 -0.80 4.59
N MET A 25 -8.21 0.39 4.12
CA MET A 25 -8.07 0.62 2.68
C MET A 25 -6.63 0.36 2.24
N GLY A 26 -6.49 -0.44 1.19
CA GLY A 26 -5.21 -0.74 0.59
C GLY A 26 -5.13 -0.28 -0.85
N MET A 27 -3.92 -0.15 -1.34
CA MET A 27 -3.63 0.08 -2.75
C MET A 27 -2.90 -1.14 -3.29
N GLU A 28 -3.52 -1.86 -4.20
CA GLU A 28 -2.87 -2.97 -4.86
C GLU A 28 -2.03 -2.44 -6.02
N ASN A 29 -0.71 -2.64 -5.93
CA ASN A 29 0.29 -2.10 -6.83
C ASN A 29 0.67 -0.65 -6.50
N GLY A 30 1.92 -0.44 -6.14
CA GLY A 30 2.47 0.88 -5.84
C GLY A 30 2.75 1.75 -7.06
N ALA A 31 2.50 1.26 -8.28
CA ALA A 31 2.77 2.01 -9.51
C ALA A 31 2.16 3.43 -9.52
N PRO A 32 0.96 3.69 -8.97
CA PRO A 32 0.42 5.04 -8.92
C PRO A 32 1.25 6.06 -8.13
N ILE A 33 2.18 5.60 -7.27
CA ILE A 33 3.12 6.51 -6.59
C ILE A 33 4.04 7.18 -7.61
N GLY A 34 4.29 6.53 -8.75
CA GLY A 34 5.16 7.07 -9.79
C GLY A 34 6.58 7.23 -9.29
N ASN A 35 7.18 8.39 -9.55
CA ASN A 35 8.53 8.74 -9.13
C ASN A 35 8.55 9.91 -8.15
N ASP A 36 7.45 10.15 -7.44
CA ASP A 36 7.32 11.27 -6.53
C ASP A 36 6.89 10.78 -5.15
N LEU A 37 7.78 10.89 -4.17
CA LEU A 37 7.51 10.50 -2.79
C LEU A 37 6.32 11.24 -2.18
N ALA A 38 6.01 12.44 -2.65
CA ALA A 38 4.85 13.18 -2.15
C ALA A 38 3.54 12.40 -2.38
N ASN A 39 3.51 11.50 -3.35
CA ASN A 39 2.33 10.68 -3.61
C ASN A 39 2.07 9.66 -2.51
N VAL A 40 3.07 9.25 -1.73
CA VAL A 40 2.86 8.38 -0.55
C VAL A 40 1.92 9.09 0.43
N LYS A 41 2.26 10.33 0.79
CA LYS A 41 1.41 11.14 1.67
C LYS A 41 0.06 11.45 1.03
N TYR A 42 0.04 11.72 -0.28
CA TYR A 42 -1.20 11.98 -1.01
C TYR A 42 -2.20 10.84 -0.83
N PHE A 43 -1.77 9.60 -1.02
CA PHE A 43 -2.64 8.44 -0.84
C PHE A 43 -2.96 8.17 0.62
N TYR A 44 -1.99 8.38 1.52
CA TYR A 44 -2.23 8.26 2.95
C TYR A 44 -3.34 9.22 3.41
N ASP A 45 -3.28 10.46 2.98
CA ASP A 45 -4.28 11.47 3.35
C ASP A 45 -5.68 11.11 2.84
N ARG A 46 -5.77 10.24 1.84
CA ARG A 46 -7.04 9.73 1.29
C ARG A 46 -7.49 8.42 1.92
N GLY A 47 -6.76 7.94 2.91
CA GLY A 47 -7.18 6.77 3.68
C GLY A 47 -6.43 5.48 3.37
N ILE A 48 -5.49 5.47 2.43
CA ILE A 48 -4.70 4.27 2.14
C ILE A 48 -3.79 3.98 3.32
N ARG A 49 -3.79 2.73 3.79
CA ARG A 49 -3.03 2.32 4.97
C ARG A 49 -2.08 1.16 4.74
N TYR A 50 -2.19 0.52 3.58
CA TYR A 50 -1.20 -0.47 3.16
C TYR A 50 -1.13 -0.49 1.64
N ILE A 51 0.02 -0.91 1.11
CA ILE A 51 0.21 -1.07 -0.33
C ILE A 51 0.98 -2.35 -0.61
N THR A 52 0.65 -3.00 -1.73
CA THR A 52 1.52 -4.00 -2.31
C THR A 52 2.44 -3.28 -3.29
N LEU A 53 3.75 -3.49 -3.15
CA LEU A 53 4.73 -2.66 -3.87
C LEU A 53 4.64 -2.81 -5.38
N THR A 54 4.44 -4.05 -5.85
CA THR A 54 4.25 -4.36 -7.28
C THR A 54 3.06 -5.30 -7.46
N HIS A 55 2.66 -5.51 -8.70
CA HIS A 55 1.73 -6.57 -9.06
C HIS A 55 2.41 -7.51 -10.06
N GLY A 56 2.03 -7.52 -11.33
CA GLY A 56 2.56 -8.46 -12.32
C GLY A 56 3.78 -7.99 -13.10
N LYS A 57 4.19 -6.75 -12.93
CA LYS A 57 5.29 -6.12 -13.67
C LYS A 57 6.18 -5.34 -12.73
N ASP A 58 7.46 -5.22 -13.09
CA ASP A 58 8.35 -4.27 -12.43
C ASP A 58 7.79 -2.85 -12.56
N ASN A 59 8.01 -2.05 -11.53
CA ASN A 59 7.61 -0.64 -11.53
C ASN A 59 8.75 0.21 -10.94
N PRO A 60 8.60 1.53 -10.82
CA PRO A 60 9.68 2.36 -10.27
C PRO A 60 10.10 2.02 -8.84
N ILE A 61 9.28 1.27 -8.09
CA ILE A 61 9.56 0.92 -6.69
C ILE A 61 10.41 -0.34 -6.59
N CYS A 62 10.01 -1.40 -7.27
CA CYS A 62 10.72 -2.67 -7.20
C CYS A 62 10.35 -3.62 -8.34
N ASP A 63 11.07 -4.74 -8.39
CA ASP A 63 10.77 -5.82 -9.30
C ASP A 63 9.56 -6.63 -8.83
N SER A 64 8.88 -7.24 -9.80
CA SER A 64 7.83 -8.21 -9.55
C SER A 64 8.38 -9.62 -9.72
N SER A 65 7.94 -10.53 -8.86
CA SER A 65 8.29 -11.95 -9.01
C SER A 65 7.73 -12.58 -10.29
N TYR A 66 6.75 -11.94 -10.91
CA TYR A 66 6.16 -12.41 -12.18
C TYR A 66 6.84 -11.83 -13.41
N ASP A 67 7.66 -10.79 -13.25
CA ASP A 67 8.38 -10.20 -14.37
C ASP A 67 9.73 -10.90 -14.55
N THR A 68 10.19 -10.97 -15.79
CA THR A 68 11.46 -11.63 -16.14
C THR A 68 12.61 -10.66 -16.34
N LEU A 69 12.35 -9.36 -16.27
CA LEU A 69 13.34 -8.33 -16.60
C LEU A 69 14.38 -8.14 -15.49
N ASN A 70 14.02 -8.33 -14.22
CA ASN A 70 14.89 -8.08 -13.07
C ASN A 70 15.53 -6.69 -13.14
N THR A 71 14.70 -5.67 -13.36
CA THR A 71 15.15 -4.30 -13.61
C THR A 71 16.02 -3.76 -12.48
N TRP A 72 15.66 -4.05 -11.23
CA TRP A 72 16.29 -3.48 -10.03
C TRP A 72 17.03 -4.52 -9.19
N GLN A 73 16.77 -5.80 -9.42
CA GLN A 73 17.24 -6.91 -8.56
C GLN A 73 16.72 -6.75 -7.11
N GLY A 74 15.46 -6.38 -6.99
CA GLY A 74 14.78 -6.13 -5.73
C GLY A 74 14.17 -4.75 -5.70
N LEU A 75 14.46 -3.97 -4.66
CA LEU A 75 14.03 -2.58 -4.56
C LEU A 75 14.90 -1.69 -5.46
N SER A 76 14.26 -0.70 -6.07
CA SER A 76 14.98 0.40 -6.70
C SER A 76 15.48 1.39 -5.64
N PRO A 77 16.41 2.31 -5.98
CA PRO A 77 16.76 3.39 -5.05
C PRO A 77 15.54 4.21 -4.60
N PHE A 78 14.60 4.46 -5.51
CA PHE A 78 13.35 5.12 -5.17
C PHE A 78 12.50 4.24 -4.23
N GLY A 79 12.46 2.94 -4.48
CA GLY A 79 11.72 2.00 -3.65
C GLY A 79 12.21 1.93 -2.22
N GLU A 80 13.51 2.14 -1.99
CA GLU A 80 14.04 2.21 -0.63
C GLU A 80 13.55 3.46 0.13
N GLU A 81 13.22 4.52 -0.59
CA GLU A 81 12.67 5.72 0.00
C GLU A 81 11.16 5.62 0.26
N VAL A 82 10.45 4.84 -0.55
CA VAL A 82 9.02 4.61 -0.38
C VAL A 82 8.73 3.78 0.85
#